data_e15bb532512b216bfce138e38a7f7bbb
#
_entry.id   e15bb532512b216bfce138e38a7f7bbb
#
_cell.length_a   1.000
_cell.length_b   1.000
_cell.length_c   1.000
_cell.angle_alpha   90.00
_cell.angle_beta   90.00
_cell.angle_gamma   90.00
#
_symmetry.space_group_name_H-M   'P 1'
#
loop_
_entity.id
_entity.type
_entity.pdbx_description
1 polymer ?
#
loop_
_entity_poly.entity_id
_entity_poly.type
_entity_poly.pdbx_seq_one_letter_code
_entity_poly.pdbx_strand_id
1 'polypeptide(L)'
;MVTGQDSKIVEIRKAGSSNQNELLYPGANILLKDIDTRVNLYHDGALIISDKAFFYNKSNFFRAEGNVVFTQGDSLTMTCSNLEYDGNLKKAKAWGSVFLKKPDMSLETDTLYLDRQNQIGYYNTFGKVIDSLTTLTSNKGYLFMNENKYRFTSNVKIDSPNYTVKSERLDYLTETDNAYLYGPTNIVGEDYLIYCERGFYDLKKERGHFQKNGKINYNGRIISGDSLYFEKSKEYASATNRVKIKDTINNSVIFGHYGEVFKAKDSAIITKRAVALNIIENDSLFIHADTLIATGPQDKRFLRGFYDVRFFKSDVKGRSDSLFLNQQTGDIELIKRPLSKKELQLFTEEDKNKRNPILWFGESQMTGDQIFLLTELKTKKLDSLKIIGDAFIIEKDSVGNDGFNQIKGGLLNGDFIDGKLNNIEVIKNTQVIYYLYSDDDNELIGIDKTICSSLDMVMVNNEISDITFYTNPNGEVFPEEQIDENERKLKGFVWRDNEKPKDENDLFSEKDKNLILPKINGIEIPKTFFYELGFNK
;
A
#
# COMPACT_ATOMS: atom_id res chain seq x y z
N MET A 1 -25.05 -32.32 44.47
CA MET A 1 -26.45 -31.81 44.45
C MET A 1 -26.59 -30.91 43.24
N VAL A 2 -27.26 -31.39 42.22
CA VAL A 2 -27.61 -30.56 41.04
C VAL A 2 -28.86 -29.79 41.48
N THR A 3 -28.73 -28.50 41.77
CA THR A 3 -29.87 -27.64 41.97
C THR A 3 -30.59 -27.47 40.63
N GLY A 4 -31.73 -28.16 40.51
CA GLY A 4 -32.65 -27.97 39.39
C GLY A 4 -33.06 -26.50 39.35
N GLN A 5 -32.74 -25.82 38.24
CA GLN A 5 -33.28 -24.52 37.93
C GLN A 5 -34.78 -24.73 37.67
N ASP A 6 -35.63 -24.28 38.60
CA ASP A 6 -37.09 -24.27 38.41
C ASP A 6 -37.41 -23.60 37.08
N SER A 7 -37.86 -24.37 36.10
CA SER A 7 -38.33 -23.82 34.83
C SER A 7 -39.61 -23.04 35.11
N LYS A 8 -39.51 -21.73 35.11
CA LYS A 8 -40.69 -20.87 35.25
C LYS A 8 -41.70 -21.25 34.18
N ILE A 9 -42.98 -21.39 34.60
CA ILE A 9 -44.09 -21.70 33.68
C ILE A 9 -44.56 -20.40 33.03
N VAL A 10 -44.99 -20.46 31.77
CA VAL A 10 -45.65 -19.35 31.07
C VAL A 10 -46.99 -19.05 31.80
N GLU A 11 -47.18 -17.82 32.18
CA GLU A 11 -48.39 -17.36 32.91
C GLU A 11 -49.34 -16.64 31.96
N ILE A 12 -50.63 -16.97 32.02
CA ILE A 12 -51.71 -16.19 31.41
C ILE A 12 -52.10 -15.08 32.37
N ARG A 13 -51.78 -13.82 32.03
CA ARG A 13 -52.12 -12.67 32.88
C ARG A 13 -53.48 -12.09 32.56
N LYS A 14 -53.84 -11.99 31.26
CA LYS A 14 -55.14 -11.46 30.80
C LYS A 14 -55.56 -12.14 29.49
N ALA A 15 -56.86 -12.28 29.29
CA ALA A 15 -57.49 -12.62 28.02
C ALA A 15 -58.94 -12.12 28.05
N GLY A 16 -59.50 -11.74 26.93
CA GLY A 16 -60.91 -11.37 26.82
C GLY A 16 -61.83 -12.58 26.95
N SER A 17 -61.44 -13.70 26.31
CA SER A 17 -62.10 -14.99 26.43
C SER A 17 -61.15 -16.17 26.26
N SER A 18 -61.55 -17.36 26.74
CA SER A 18 -60.80 -18.59 26.55
C SER A 18 -61.75 -19.69 26.13
N ASN A 19 -61.41 -20.47 25.12
CA ASN A 19 -62.13 -21.67 24.71
C ASN A 19 -61.13 -22.81 24.38
N GLN A 20 -61.69 -24.01 24.14
CA GLN A 20 -60.93 -25.20 23.72
C GLN A 20 -61.57 -25.80 22.50
N ASN A 21 -60.78 -26.25 21.54
CA ASN A 21 -61.24 -26.98 20.36
C ASN A 21 -60.32 -28.19 20.13
N GLU A 22 -60.61 -29.29 20.75
CA GLU A 22 -59.82 -30.51 20.72
C GLU A 22 -59.72 -31.17 19.34
N LEU A 23 -60.66 -30.86 18.42
CA LEU A 23 -60.63 -31.39 17.05
C LEU A 23 -59.60 -30.67 16.18
N LEU A 24 -59.51 -29.34 16.29
CA LEU A 24 -58.62 -28.53 15.46
C LEU A 24 -57.30 -28.22 16.17
N TYR A 25 -57.30 -28.10 17.48
CA TYR A 25 -56.12 -27.73 18.27
C TYR A 25 -56.04 -28.55 19.56
N PRO A 26 -55.70 -29.85 19.45
CA PRO A 26 -55.68 -30.76 20.61
C PRO A 26 -54.79 -30.28 21.72
N GLY A 27 -55.33 -30.14 22.95
CA GLY A 27 -54.62 -29.72 24.15
C GLY A 27 -54.31 -28.22 24.26
N ALA A 28 -54.83 -27.38 23.34
CA ALA A 28 -54.64 -25.94 23.39
C ALA A 28 -55.77 -25.20 24.08
N ASN A 29 -55.42 -24.29 24.98
CA ASN A 29 -56.33 -23.21 25.40
C ASN A 29 -56.27 -22.09 24.37
N ILE A 30 -57.36 -21.77 23.68
CA ILE A 30 -57.43 -20.69 22.69
C ILE A 30 -57.87 -19.44 23.42
N LEU A 31 -56.94 -18.49 23.51
CA LEU A 31 -57.15 -17.19 24.17
C LEU A 31 -57.47 -16.14 23.10
N LEU A 32 -58.49 -15.36 23.28
CA LEU A 32 -58.92 -14.33 22.33
C LEU A 32 -59.01 -12.98 23.05
N LYS A 33 -58.74 -11.90 22.31
CA LYS A 33 -59.00 -10.53 22.74
C LYS A 33 -60.51 -10.26 22.75
N ASP A 34 -60.92 -9.27 23.52
CA ASP A 34 -62.21 -8.57 23.40
C ASP A 34 -61.98 -7.07 23.11
N ILE A 35 -63.01 -6.24 23.31
CA ILE A 35 -62.97 -4.81 23.02
C ILE A 35 -61.91 -4.10 23.90
N ASP A 36 -61.80 -4.49 25.17
CA ASP A 36 -61.00 -3.80 26.20
C ASP A 36 -59.72 -4.55 26.60
N THR A 37 -59.63 -5.84 26.27
CA THR A 37 -58.58 -6.71 26.79
C THR A 37 -57.92 -7.52 25.67
N ARG A 38 -56.61 -7.33 25.49
CA ARG A 38 -55.78 -8.17 24.65
C ARG A 38 -55.24 -9.37 25.43
N VAL A 39 -54.89 -10.44 24.72
CA VAL A 39 -54.20 -11.60 25.32
C VAL A 39 -52.83 -11.15 25.84
N ASN A 40 -52.54 -11.49 27.09
CA ASN A 40 -51.33 -11.08 27.78
C ASN A 40 -50.70 -12.29 28.49
N LEU A 41 -49.52 -12.71 27.96
CA LEU A 41 -48.74 -13.84 28.46
C LEU A 41 -47.45 -13.30 29.09
N TYR A 42 -46.95 -13.95 30.12
CA TYR A 42 -45.72 -13.54 30.79
C TYR A 42 -44.84 -14.76 31.07
N HIS A 43 -43.53 -14.61 30.85
CA HIS A 43 -42.56 -15.61 31.21
C HIS A 43 -41.18 -15.00 31.46
N ASP A 44 -40.64 -15.21 32.66
CA ASP A 44 -39.26 -14.88 33.03
C ASP A 44 -38.83 -13.45 32.60
N GLY A 45 -39.62 -12.45 32.98
CA GLY A 45 -39.36 -11.04 32.65
C GLY A 45 -39.79 -10.59 31.24
N ALA A 46 -40.28 -11.49 30.40
CA ALA A 46 -40.82 -11.16 29.09
C ALA A 46 -42.36 -11.08 29.14
N LEU A 47 -42.91 -10.02 28.54
CA LEU A 47 -44.34 -9.82 28.36
C LEU A 47 -44.70 -9.93 26.89
N ILE A 48 -45.72 -10.72 26.57
CA ILE A 48 -46.22 -10.93 25.23
C ILE A 48 -47.69 -10.52 25.15
N ILE A 49 -48.01 -9.60 24.24
CA ILE A 49 -49.36 -9.12 23.99
C ILE A 49 -49.77 -9.48 22.57
N SER A 50 -50.94 -10.05 22.35
CA SER A 50 -51.45 -10.44 21.03
C SER A 50 -52.97 -10.33 20.94
N ASP A 51 -53.52 -10.47 19.75
CA ASP A 51 -54.97 -10.52 19.54
C ASP A 51 -55.52 -11.93 19.82
N LYS A 52 -54.69 -12.96 19.59
CA LYS A 52 -55.04 -14.37 19.81
C LYS A 52 -53.81 -15.15 20.26
N ALA A 53 -54.01 -16.15 21.11
CA ALA A 53 -52.94 -17.10 21.43
C ALA A 53 -53.49 -18.53 21.60
N PHE A 54 -52.68 -19.50 21.18
CA PHE A 54 -52.85 -20.91 21.46
C PHE A 54 -51.86 -21.30 22.53
N PHE A 55 -52.32 -21.63 23.71
CA PHE A 55 -51.50 -21.96 24.87
C PHE A 55 -51.59 -23.44 25.23
N TYR A 56 -50.46 -24.14 25.19
CA TYR A 56 -50.33 -25.56 25.50
C TYR A 56 -49.65 -25.73 26.86
N ASN A 57 -50.44 -25.83 27.89
CA ASN A 57 -49.98 -25.86 29.28
C ASN A 57 -49.01 -27.04 29.57
N LYS A 58 -49.32 -28.25 29.06
CA LYS A 58 -48.49 -29.46 29.28
C LYS A 58 -47.06 -29.34 28.70
N SER A 59 -46.90 -28.68 27.57
CA SER A 59 -45.62 -28.48 26.91
C SER A 59 -44.96 -27.13 27.23
N ASN A 60 -45.62 -26.27 28.01
CA ASN A 60 -45.17 -24.89 28.30
C ASN A 60 -44.86 -24.08 27.03
N PHE A 61 -45.71 -24.25 26.02
CA PHE A 61 -45.56 -23.66 24.69
C PHE A 61 -46.77 -22.79 24.35
N PHE A 62 -46.53 -21.71 23.61
CA PHE A 62 -47.62 -20.95 23.02
C PHE A 62 -47.29 -20.46 21.60
N ARG A 63 -48.34 -20.21 20.83
CA ARG A 63 -48.34 -19.48 19.58
C ARG A 63 -49.25 -18.28 19.67
N ALA A 64 -48.70 -17.08 19.49
CA ALA A 64 -49.43 -15.82 19.49
C ALA A 64 -49.63 -15.31 18.06
N GLU A 65 -50.80 -14.78 17.75
CA GLU A 65 -51.18 -14.30 16.41
C GLU A 65 -51.87 -12.92 16.52
N GLY A 66 -51.61 -12.08 15.54
CA GLY A 66 -52.21 -10.76 15.36
C GLY A 66 -51.60 -9.69 16.26
N ASN A 67 -51.01 -8.68 15.64
CA ASN A 67 -50.42 -7.51 16.31
C ASN A 67 -49.57 -7.87 17.55
N VAL A 68 -48.71 -8.88 17.40
CA VAL A 68 -47.91 -9.36 18.52
C VAL A 68 -46.91 -8.31 18.95
N VAL A 69 -46.86 -8.01 20.25
CA VAL A 69 -45.86 -7.16 20.89
C VAL A 69 -45.17 -7.97 21.98
N PHE A 70 -43.84 -8.12 21.85
CA PHE A 70 -42.98 -8.75 22.85
C PHE A 70 -42.12 -7.69 23.50
N THR A 71 -42.06 -7.66 24.82
CA THR A 71 -41.17 -6.75 25.57
C THR A 71 -40.36 -7.55 26.58
N GLN A 72 -39.09 -7.17 26.75
CA GLN A 72 -38.23 -7.73 27.79
C GLN A 72 -37.46 -6.62 28.50
N GLY A 73 -37.83 -6.38 29.77
CA GLY A 73 -37.39 -5.21 30.50
C GLY A 73 -37.79 -3.91 29.79
N ASP A 74 -37.08 -2.82 30.09
CA ASP A 74 -37.33 -1.50 29.49
C ASP A 74 -36.58 -1.26 28.21
N SER A 75 -35.72 -2.20 27.82
CA SER A 75 -34.71 -1.99 26.76
C SER A 75 -34.99 -2.73 25.45
N LEU A 76 -35.89 -3.72 25.42
CA LEU A 76 -36.15 -4.48 24.20
C LEU A 76 -37.64 -4.58 23.91
N THR A 77 -38.06 -4.10 22.75
CA THR A 77 -39.39 -4.26 22.20
C THR A 77 -39.33 -4.90 20.82
N MET A 78 -40.19 -5.88 20.57
CA MET A 78 -40.32 -6.50 19.25
C MET A 78 -41.82 -6.53 18.88
N THR A 79 -42.10 -6.20 17.62
CA THR A 79 -43.44 -6.36 17.01
C THR A 79 -43.37 -7.32 15.84
N CYS A 80 -44.41 -8.12 15.65
CA CYS A 80 -44.53 -9.06 14.53
C CYS A 80 -46.01 -9.49 14.35
N SER A 81 -46.28 -10.21 13.25
CA SER A 81 -47.63 -10.79 13.04
C SER A 81 -47.83 -12.06 13.85
N ASN A 82 -46.79 -12.86 14.02
CA ASN A 82 -46.86 -14.16 14.69
C ASN A 82 -45.62 -14.41 15.55
N LEU A 83 -45.82 -15.12 16.67
CA LEU A 83 -44.74 -15.52 17.58
C LEU A 83 -45.03 -16.92 18.14
N GLU A 84 -44.09 -17.83 18.00
CA GLU A 84 -44.03 -19.10 18.73
C GLU A 84 -42.99 -18.98 19.86
N TYR A 85 -43.30 -19.56 21.02
CA TYR A 85 -42.41 -19.57 22.17
C TYR A 85 -42.47 -20.88 22.92
N ASP A 86 -41.32 -21.49 23.14
CA ASP A 86 -41.13 -22.64 24.00
C ASP A 86 -40.55 -22.18 25.33
N GLY A 87 -41.37 -22.25 26.41
CA GLY A 87 -40.97 -21.80 27.73
C GLY A 87 -39.91 -22.72 28.39
N ASN A 88 -39.87 -23.99 28.04
CA ASN A 88 -38.88 -24.95 28.58
C ASN A 88 -37.50 -24.71 27.96
N LEU A 89 -37.45 -24.52 26.64
CA LEU A 89 -36.21 -24.25 25.90
C LEU A 89 -35.82 -22.76 25.90
N LYS A 90 -36.76 -21.87 26.31
CA LYS A 90 -36.62 -20.41 26.24
C LYS A 90 -36.29 -19.92 24.81
N LYS A 91 -36.87 -20.56 23.82
CA LYS A 91 -36.69 -20.25 22.39
C LYS A 91 -37.94 -19.64 21.79
N ALA A 92 -37.75 -18.61 20.96
CA ALA A 92 -38.80 -17.97 20.22
C ALA A 92 -38.53 -17.95 18.72
N LYS A 93 -39.63 -17.96 17.94
CA LYS A 93 -39.63 -17.69 16.51
C LYS A 93 -40.72 -16.64 16.24
N ALA A 94 -40.28 -15.48 15.76
CA ALA A 94 -41.18 -14.40 15.35
C ALA A 94 -41.15 -14.28 13.82
N TRP A 95 -42.31 -14.06 13.18
CA TRP A 95 -42.38 -13.91 11.72
C TRP A 95 -43.52 -13.01 11.28
N GLY A 96 -43.45 -12.53 10.06
CA GLY A 96 -44.37 -11.59 9.46
C GLY A 96 -44.08 -10.15 9.91
N SER A 97 -43.20 -9.50 9.17
CA SER A 97 -42.76 -8.11 9.39
C SER A 97 -42.23 -7.87 10.80
N VAL A 98 -41.19 -8.60 11.19
CA VAL A 98 -40.58 -8.45 12.50
C VAL A 98 -39.80 -7.14 12.56
N PHE A 99 -40.13 -6.32 13.57
CA PHE A 99 -39.43 -5.11 13.94
C PHE A 99 -38.98 -5.20 15.40
N LEU A 100 -37.65 -5.28 15.61
CA LEU A 100 -37.07 -5.29 16.96
C LEU A 100 -36.40 -3.93 17.22
N LYS A 101 -36.67 -3.35 18.37
CA LYS A 101 -36.14 -2.05 18.80
C LYS A 101 -35.40 -2.18 20.12
N LYS A 102 -34.18 -1.62 20.17
CA LYS A 102 -33.39 -1.30 21.36
C LYS A 102 -33.16 0.22 21.42
N PRO A 103 -32.64 0.78 22.54
CA PRO A 103 -32.37 2.22 22.63
C PRO A 103 -31.46 2.78 21.55
N ASP A 104 -30.47 2.01 21.15
CA ASP A 104 -29.38 2.37 20.24
C ASP A 104 -29.53 1.82 18.82
N MET A 105 -30.44 0.85 18.60
CA MET A 105 -30.61 0.22 17.29
C MET A 105 -32.01 -0.33 17.04
N SER A 106 -32.33 -0.50 15.76
CA SER A 106 -33.50 -1.28 15.32
C SER A 106 -33.11 -2.33 14.28
N LEU A 107 -33.87 -3.43 14.26
CA LEU A 107 -33.74 -4.50 13.26
C LEU A 107 -35.08 -4.75 12.59
N GLU A 108 -35.10 -4.76 11.27
CA GLU A 108 -36.22 -5.18 10.42
C GLU A 108 -35.86 -6.50 9.72
N THR A 109 -36.72 -7.50 9.80
CA THR A 109 -36.56 -8.77 9.09
C THR A 109 -37.92 -9.46 8.93
N ASP A 110 -38.02 -10.46 8.02
CA ASP A 110 -39.25 -11.26 7.92
C ASP A 110 -39.39 -12.24 9.09
N THR A 111 -38.31 -12.95 9.42
CA THR A 111 -38.30 -13.97 10.48
C THR A 111 -37.09 -13.81 11.38
N LEU A 112 -37.34 -13.76 12.69
CA LEU A 112 -36.32 -13.68 13.74
C LEU A 112 -36.44 -14.86 14.70
N TYR A 113 -35.33 -15.52 14.96
CA TYR A 113 -35.19 -16.57 15.98
C TYR A 113 -34.47 -16.00 17.21
N LEU A 114 -34.95 -16.32 18.40
CA LEU A 114 -34.36 -15.89 19.65
C LEU A 114 -34.08 -17.11 20.54
N ASP A 115 -32.89 -17.23 21.01
CA ASP A 115 -32.48 -18.13 22.09
C ASP A 115 -32.18 -17.29 23.32
N ARG A 116 -33.17 -17.18 24.22
CA ARG A 116 -33.08 -16.35 25.44
C ARG A 116 -32.15 -16.94 26.49
N GLN A 117 -31.92 -18.27 26.45
CA GLN A 117 -31.00 -18.91 27.38
C GLN A 117 -29.54 -18.52 27.03
N ASN A 118 -29.20 -18.54 25.77
CA ASN A 118 -27.85 -18.19 25.30
C ASN A 118 -27.72 -16.72 24.93
N GLN A 119 -28.81 -15.94 25.02
CA GLN A 119 -28.85 -14.51 24.63
C GLN A 119 -28.40 -14.29 23.16
N ILE A 120 -28.91 -15.13 22.25
CA ILE A 120 -28.61 -15.06 20.82
C ILE A 120 -29.88 -14.84 20.03
N GLY A 121 -29.88 -13.83 19.17
CA GLY A 121 -30.87 -13.66 18.11
C GLY A 121 -30.25 -13.94 16.74
N TYR A 122 -31.05 -14.50 15.78
CA TYR A 122 -30.55 -14.64 14.42
C TYR A 122 -31.69 -14.59 13.39
N TYR A 123 -31.32 -14.13 12.18
CA TYR A 123 -32.18 -14.19 11.01
C TYR A 123 -31.42 -14.77 9.80
N ASN A 124 -32.16 -15.34 8.87
CA ASN A 124 -31.63 -15.93 7.63
C ASN A 124 -32.46 -15.58 6.38
N THR A 125 -33.33 -14.58 6.51
CA THR A 125 -34.31 -14.15 5.49
C THR A 125 -34.10 -12.70 5.05
N PHE A 126 -32.90 -12.18 5.10
CA PHE A 126 -32.56 -10.76 5.00
C PHE A 126 -32.93 -9.96 6.27
N GLY A 127 -32.05 -9.05 6.64
CA GLY A 127 -32.26 -8.11 7.74
C GLY A 127 -31.64 -6.76 7.46
N LYS A 128 -32.29 -5.73 8.02
CA LYS A 128 -31.83 -4.36 7.97
C LYS A 128 -31.71 -3.86 9.41
N VAL A 129 -30.49 -3.52 9.80
CA VAL A 129 -30.16 -2.92 11.09
C VAL A 129 -29.90 -1.43 10.88
N ILE A 130 -30.52 -0.60 11.69
CA ILE A 130 -30.30 0.85 11.70
C ILE A 130 -29.76 1.22 13.08
N ASP A 131 -28.58 1.81 13.08
CA ASP A 131 -27.89 2.31 14.26
C ASP A 131 -27.48 3.76 13.98
N SER A 132 -27.98 4.72 14.79
CA SER A 132 -27.68 6.13 14.62
C SER A 132 -27.86 6.63 13.17
N LEU A 133 -26.74 6.88 12.45
CA LEU A 133 -26.71 7.31 11.05
C LEU A 133 -26.34 6.19 10.08
N THR A 134 -26.08 4.99 10.58
CA THR A 134 -25.59 3.87 9.78
C THR A 134 -26.68 2.86 9.51
N THR A 135 -26.82 2.45 8.26
CA THR A 135 -27.71 1.35 7.86
C THR A 135 -26.86 0.16 7.45
N LEU A 136 -27.10 -0.99 8.11
CA LEU A 136 -26.45 -2.25 7.76
C LEU A 136 -27.51 -3.23 7.23
N THR A 137 -27.22 -3.90 6.12
CA THR A 137 -28.04 -4.96 5.54
C THR A 137 -27.24 -6.23 5.33
N SER A 138 -27.86 -7.39 5.47
CA SER A 138 -27.27 -8.68 5.14
C SER A 138 -28.34 -9.77 4.92
N ASN A 139 -27.99 -10.86 4.26
CA ASN A 139 -28.90 -12.00 4.11
C ASN A 139 -29.04 -12.80 5.41
N LYS A 140 -27.98 -12.84 6.23
CA LYS A 140 -27.98 -13.55 7.52
C LYS A 140 -27.30 -12.71 8.58
N GLY A 141 -27.86 -12.69 9.77
CA GLY A 141 -27.28 -11.99 10.92
C GLY A 141 -27.43 -12.77 12.22
N TYR A 142 -26.44 -12.65 13.10
CA TYR A 142 -26.42 -13.20 14.45
C TYR A 142 -26.12 -12.09 15.43
N LEU A 143 -26.93 -11.95 16.45
CA LEU A 143 -26.85 -10.94 17.50
C LEU A 143 -26.45 -11.63 18.80
N PHE A 144 -25.22 -11.52 19.21
CA PHE A 144 -24.69 -12.04 20.48
C PHE A 144 -24.83 -10.96 21.55
N MET A 145 -25.96 -10.97 22.27
CA MET A 145 -26.36 -9.86 23.16
C MET A 145 -25.41 -9.72 24.36
N ASN A 146 -24.89 -10.82 24.89
CA ASN A 146 -23.93 -10.81 26.01
C ASN A 146 -22.52 -10.33 25.61
N GLU A 147 -22.19 -10.37 24.31
CA GLU A 147 -20.88 -9.99 23.80
C GLU A 147 -20.88 -8.61 23.15
N ASN A 148 -22.04 -7.95 23.09
CA ASN A 148 -22.23 -6.71 22.32
C ASN A 148 -21.67 -6.79 20.91
N LYS A 149 -21.83 -7.98 20.29
CA LYS A 149 -21.28 -8.33 19.00
C LYS A 149 -22.37 -8.81 18.04
N TYR A 150 -22.32 -8.29 16.85
CA TYR A 150 -23.16 -8.76 15.73
C TYR A 150 -22.30 -9.38 14.67
N ARG A 151 -22.75 -10.49 14.10
CA ARG A 151 -22.12 -11.15 12.96
C ARG A 151 -23.04 -11.12 11.77
N PHE A 152 -22.58 -10.59 10.67
CA PHE A 152 -23.32 -10.50 9.42
C PHE A 152 -22.61 -11.31 8.34
N THR A 153 -23.38 -12.04 7.53
CA THR A 153 -22.85 -12.89 6.47
C THR A 153 -23.74 -12.83 5.24
N SER A 154 -23.10 -12.98 4.08
CA SER A 154 -23.73 -12.98 2.75
C SER A 154 -24.36 -11.65 2.38
N ASN A 155 -23.79 -11.00 1.38
CA ASN A 155 -24.21 -9.68 0.88
C ASN A 155 -24.29 -8.60 1.97
N VAL A 156 -23.27 -8.54 2.81
CA VAL A 156 -23.22 -7.51 3.86
C VAL A 156 -22.93 -6.15 3.24
N LYS A 157 -23.78 -5.17 3.56
CA LYS A 157 -23.60 -3.78 3.15
C LYS A 157 -23.78 -2.86 4.35
N ILE A 158 -22.85 -1.92 4.53
CA ILE A 158 -22.99 -0.82 5.50
C ILE A 158 -23.01 0.47 4.68
N ASP A 159 -24.06 1.27 4.87
CA ASP A 159 -24.17 2.62 4.32
C ASP A 159 -24.05 3.63 5.47
N SER A 160 -23.00 4.45 5.40
CA SER A 160 -22.73 5.59 6.28
C SER A 160 -22.71 6.87 5.44
N PRO A 161 -22.92 8.06 6.01
CA PRO A 161 -22.85 9.32 5.25
C PRO A 161 -21.53 9.52 4.49
N ASN A 162 -20.43 9.03 5.02
CA ASN A 162 -19.09 9.28 4.46
C ASN A 162 -18.53 8.12 3.64
N TYR A 163 -19.06 6.91 3.79
CA TYR A 163 -18.52 5.72 3.11
C TYR A 163 -19.55 4.59 3.02
N THR A 164 -19.27 3.65 2.14
CA THR A 164 -20.00 2.39 2.00
C THR A 164 -19.03 1.21 2.20
N VAL A 165 -19.44 0.20 2.99
CA VAL A 165 -18.73 -1.08 3.09
C VAL A 165 -19.56 -2.16 2.40
N LYS A 166 -18.93 -2.96 1.55
CA LYS A 166 -19.49 -4.21 1.01
C LYS A 166 -18.58 -5.36 1.40
N SER A 167 -19.12 -6.36 2.09
CA SER A 167 -18.34 -7.48 2.62
C SER A 167 -19.09 -8.80 2.46
N GLU A 168 -18.34 -9.90 2.35
CA GLU A 168 -18.92 -11.24 2.43
C GLU A 168 -19.32 -11.58 3.86
N ARG A 169 -18.49 -11.16 4.82
CA ARG A 169 -18.72 -11.40 6.24
C ARG A 169 -17.99 -10.38 7.11
N LEU A 170 -18.67 -9.90 8.14
CA LEU A 170 -18.06 -9.07 9.19
C LEU A 170 -18.63 -9.36 10.58
N ASP A 171 -17.82 -9.14 11.59
CA ASP A 171 -18.23 -9.07 12.98
C ASP A 171 -18.15 -7.60 13.43
N TYR A 172 -19.25 -7.04 13.93
CA TYR A 172 -19.36 -5.66 14.41
C TYR A 172 -19.47 -5.65 15.94
N LEU A 173 -18.63 -4.86 16.58
CA LEU A 173 -18.64 -4.64 18.03
C LEU A 173 -19.31 -3.31 18.32
N THR A 174 -20.49 -3.33 18.92
CA THR A 174 -21.34 -2.14 19.12
C THR A 174 -20.79 -1.15 20.14
N GLU A 175 -20.01 -1.60 21.13
CA GLU A 175 -19.40 -0.72 22.13
C GLU A 175 -18.29 0.16 21.60
N THR A 176 -17.60 -0.27 20.54
CA THR A 176 -16.39 0.36 20.03
C THR A 176 -16.50 0.84 18.60
N ASP A 177 -17.62 0.58 17.93
CA ASP A 177 -17.87 0.83 16.51
C ASP A 177 -16.84 0.17 15.59
N ASN A 178 -16.30 -0.99 16.02
CA ASN A 178 -15.26 -1.71 15.30
C ASN A 178 -15.83 -2.85 14.45
N ALA A 179 -15.41 -2.93 13.20
CA ALA A 179 -15.71 -4.02 12.30
C ALA A 179 -14.48 -4.90 12.04
N TYR A 180 -14.60 -6.20 12.27
CA TYR A 180 -13.63 -7.20 11.82
C TYR A 180 -14.11 -7.81 10.52
N LEU A 181 -13.28 -7.74 9.49
CA LEU A 181 -13.61 -8.10 8.10
C LEU A 181 -13.07 -9.48 7.77
N TYR A 182 -13.90 -10.35 7.21
CA TYR A 182 -13.55 -11.72 6.86
C TYR A 182 -14.08 -12.05 5.45
N GLY A 183 -13.16 -12.25 4.51
CA GLY A 183 -13.46 -12.43 3.10
C GLY A 183 -13.44 -11.14 2.30
N PRO A 184 -13.74 -11.21 1.00
CA PRO A 184 -13.70 -10.06 0.10
C PRO A 184 -14.51 -8.88 0.64
N THR A 185 -13.83 -7.76 0.86
CA THR A 185 -14.43 -6.54 1.42
C THR A 185 -13.93 -5.33 0.66
N ASN A 186 -14.87 -4.44 0.28
CA ASN A 186 -14.59 -3.13 -0.29
C ASN A 186 -15.12 -2.05 0.65
N ILE A 187 -14.31 -1.04 0.94
CA ILE A 187 -14.69 0.18 1.64
C ILE A 187 -14.49 1.33 0.68
N VAL A 188 -15.56 2.04 0.36
CA VAL A 188 -15.57 3.14 -0.62
C VAL A 188 -15.94 4.42 0.09
N GLY A 189 -15.01 5.36 0.19
CA GLY A 189 -15.24 6.73 0.62
C GLY A 189 -15.29 7.67 -0.57
N GLU A 190 -15.36 8.98 -0.30
CA GLU A 190 -15.39 10.01 -1.34
C GLU A 190 -14.16 9.99 -2.23
N ASP A 191 -12.98 9.80 -1.64
CA ASP A 191 -11.68 9.95 -2.28
C ASP A 191 -10.73 8.77 -2.05
N TYR A 192 -11.26 7.65 -1.56
CA TYR A 192 -10.51 6.42 -1.35
C TYR A 192 -11.33 5.16 -1.65
N LEU A 193 -10.63 4.12 -2.07
CA LEU A 193 -11.15 2.76 -2.19
C LEU A 193 -10.20 1.81 -1.48
N ILE A 194 -10.70 1.02 -0.55
CA ILE A 194 -9.93 0.00 0.15
C ILE A 194 -10.51 -1.36 -0.17
N TYR A 195 -9.65 -2.31 -0.52
CA TYR A 195 -9.98 -3.72 -0.65
C TYR A 195 -9.15 -4.55 0.31
N CYS A 196 -9.74 -5.56 0.92
CA CYS A 196 -9.02 -6.60 1.67
C CYS A 196 -9.85 -7.88 1.77
N GLU A 197 -9.20 -9.00 2.13
CA GLU A 197 -9.87 -10.26 2.48
C GLU A 197 -9.81 -10.56 3.99
N ARG A 198 -9.06 -9.77 4.72
CA ARG A 198 -9.00 -9.79 6.18
C ARG A 198 -8.60 -8.43 6.69
N GLY A 199 -9.35 -7.87 7.62
CA GLY A 199 -9.07 -6.53 8.10
C GLY A 199 -9.81 -6.18 9.40
N PHE A 200 -9.47 -5.02 9.88
CA PHE A 200 -10.12 -4.31 10.98
C PHE A 200 -10.42 -2.88 10.52
N TYR A 201 -11.60 -2.38 10.79
CA TYR A 201 -11.98 -1.00 10.49
C TYR A 201 -12.79 -0.40 11.64
N ASP A 202 -12.32 0.73 12.17
CA ASP A 202 -13.03 1.58 13.13
C ASP A 202 -13.98 2.48 12.32
N LEU A 203 -15.26 2.16 12.34
CA LEU A 203 -16.30 2.81 11.53
C LEU A 203 -16.50 4.27 11.90
N LYS A 204 -16.25 4.65 13.15
CA LYS A 204 -16.42 6.01 13.65
C LYS A 204 -15.22 6.91 13.35
N LYS A 205 -14.00 6.37 13.46
CA LYS A 205 -12.77 7.12 13.25
C LYS A 205 -12.25 7.00 11.82
N GLU A 206 -12.89 6.23 10.97
CA GLU A 206 -12.50 5.97 9.58
C GLU A 206 -11.01 5.60 9.46
N ARG A 207 -10.58 4.61 10.27
CA ARG A 207 -9.22 4.09 10.26
C ARG A 207 -9.20 2.58 10.36
N GLY A 208 -8.18 1.94 9.79
CA GLY A 208 -8.14 0.48 9.81
C GLY A 208 -6.80 -0.13 9.47
N HIS A 209 -6.73 -1.44 9.69
CA HIS A 209 -5.63 -2.31 9.30
C HIS A 209 -6.15 -3.38 8.35
N PHE A 210 -5.48 -3.57 7.23
CA PHE A 210 -5.91 -4.47 6.17
C PHE A 210 -4.80 -5.45 5.82
N GLN A 211 -5.17 -6.71 5.71
CA GLN A 211 -4.27 -7.82 5.42
C GLN A 211 -4.87 -8.66 4.29
N LYS A 212 -4.11 -9.64 3.83
CA LYS A 212 -4.52 -10.60 2.81
C LYS A 212 -5.12 -9.92 1.58
N ASN A 213 -4.29 -9.73 0.56
CA ASN A 213 -4.61 -9.05 -0.69
C ASN A 213 -5.05 -7.59 -0.54
N GLY A 214 -4.59 -6.92 0.55
CA GLY A 214 -4.93 -5.53 0.84
C GLY A 214 -4.47 -4.58 -0.28
N LYS A 215 -5.37 -3.65 -0.64
CA LYS A 215 -5.09 -2.56 -1.59
C LYS A 215 -5.81 -1.30 -1.14
N ILE A 216 -5.11 -0.18 -1.21
CA ILE A 216 -5.69 1.15 -0.97
C ILE A 216 -5.47 1.96 -2.23
N ASN A 217 -6.54 2.40 -2.89
CA ASN A 217 -6.47 3.41 -3.94
C ASN A 217 -6.71 4.78 -3.29
N TYR A 218 -5.69 5.62 -3.31
CA TYR A 218 -5.70 6.89 -2.62
C TYR A 218 -4.84 7.92 -3.36
N ASN A 219 -5.40 9.07 -3.69
CA ASN A 219 -4.70 10.15 -4.38
C ASN A 219 -4.00 9.72 -5.69
N GLY A 220 -4.68 8.92 -6.53
CA GLY A 220 -4.13 8.44 -7.80
C GLY A 220 -2.99 7.43 -7.65
N ARG A 221 -2.80 6.88 -6.45
CA ARG A 221 -1.83 5.81 -6.15
C ARG A 221 -2.53 4.57 -5.65
N ILE A 222 -2.10 3.41 -6.13
CA ILE A 222 -2.53 2.11 -5.60
C ILE A 222 -1.43 1.56 -4.71
N ILE A 223 -1.74 1.47 -3.42
CA ILE A 223 -0.83 1.01 -2.37
C ILE A 223 -1.19 -0.44 -2.05
N SER A 224 -0.22 -1.33 -2.01
CA SER A 224 -0.37 -2.73 -1.59
C SER A 224 0.82 -3.20 -0.77
N GLY A 225 0.63 -4.26 0.03
CA GLY A 225 1.63 -4.85 0.91
C GLY A 225 1.02 -5.96 1.75
N ASP A 226 1.81 -6.58 2.62
CA ASP A 226 1.33 -7.66 3.50
C ASP A 226 0.41 -7.13 4.59
N SER A 227 0.65 -5.90 5.06
CA SER A 227 -0.20 -5.20 6.00
C SER A 227 -0.30 -3.73 5.60
N LEU A 228 -1.51 -3.23 5.58
CA LEU A 228 -1.83 -1.84 5.28
C LEU A 228 -2.47 -1.18 6.49
N TYR A 229 -2.19 0.09 6.68
CA TYR A 229 -2.88 0.96 7.62
C TYR A 229 -3.45 2.17 6.86
N PHE A 230 -4.62 2.62 7.26
CA PHE A 230 -5.29 3.81 6.72
C PHE A 230 -5.92 4.62 7.85
N GLU A 231 -5.83 5.94 7.76
CA GLU A 231 -6.47 6.86 8.70
C GLU A 231 -6.91 8.12 7.94
N LYS A 232 -8.22 8.26 7.74
CA LYS A 232 -8.83 9.33 6.96
C LYS A 232 -8.56 10.70 7.56
N SER A 233 -8.70 10.86 8.89
CA SER A 233 -8.51 12.14 9.58
C SER A 233 -7.10 12.72 9.46
N LYS A 234 -6.10 11.86 9.24
CA LYS A 234 -4.70 12.26 9.02
C LYS A 234 -4.32 12.32 7.55
N GLU A 235 -5.24 11.99 6.66
CA GLU A 235 -4.95 11.84 5.23
C GLU A 235 -3.72 10.96 4.98
N TYR A 236 -3.64 9.82 5.68
CA TYR A 236 -2.47 8.97 5.79
C TYR A 236 -2.77 7.52 5.46
N ALA A 237 -1.84 6.90 4.73
CA ALA A 237 -1.81 5.45 4.54
C ALA A 237 -0.37 4.94 4.65
N SER A 238 -0.19 3.71 5.15
CA SER A 238 1.10 3.04 5.14
C SER A 238 0.98 1.56 4.77
N ALA A 239 2.10 1.01 4.33
CA ALA A 239 2.22 -0.38 3.95
C ALA A 239 3.52 -0.98 4.50
N THR A 240 3.46 -2.24 4.94
CA THR A 240 4.58 -2.97 5.52
C THR A 240 4.74 -4.31 4.81
N ASN A 241 5.97 -4.66 4.47
CA ASN A 241 6.44 -5.83 3.73
C ASN A 241 5.81 -5.99 2.34
N ARG A 242 6.65 -6.34 1.36
CA ARG A 242 6.28 -6.48 -0.05
C ARG A 242 5.45 -5.28 -0.55
N VAL A 243 5.89 -4.09 -0.15
CA VAL A 243 5.21 -2.84 -0.51
C VAL A 243 5.34 -2.57 -1.99
N LYS A 244 4.23 -2.20 -2.62
CA LYS A 244 4.16 -1.72 -3.98
C LYS A 244 3.23 -0.51 -4.02
N ILE A 245 3.76 0.63 -4.45
CA ILE A 245 2.99 1.85 -4.73
C ILE A 245 3.03 2.09 -6.23
N LYS A 246 1.89 1.93 -6.89
CA LYS A 246 1.73 2.21 -8.32
C LYS A 246 1.13 3.61 -8.50
N ASP A 247 1.82 4.48 -9.21
CA ASP A 247 1.25 5.71 -9.75
C ASP A 247 0.43 5.36 -11.00
N THR A 248 -0.86 5.69 -11.00
CA THR A 248 -1.76 5.30 -12.09
C THR A 248 -1.68 6.23 -13.30
N ILE A 249 -1.01 7.38 -13.15
CA ILE A 249 -0.92 8.42 -14.17
C ILE A 249 0.45 8.42 -14.86
N ASN A 250 1.53 8.32 -14.06
CA ASN A 250 2.89 8.46 -14.57
C ASN A 250 3.56 7.12 -14.94
N ASN A 251 2.81 6.02 -15.00
CA ASN A 251 3.31 4.68 -15.33
C ASN A 251 4.56 4.28 -14.51
N SER A 252 4.62 4.73 -13.26
CA SER A 252 5.71 4.42 -12.35
C SER A 252 5.26 3.52 -11.22
N VAL A 253 6.17 2.67 -10.77
CA VAL A 253 5.93 1.77 -9.64
C VAL A 253 7.12 1.84 -8.70
N ILE A 254 6.86 1.98 -7.41
CA ILE A 254 7.91 1.95 -6.40
C ILE A 254 7.68 0.74 -5.49
N PHE A 255 8.72 -0.04 -5.26
CA PHE A 255 8.74 -1.21 -4.40
C PHE A 255 9.61 -0.97 -3.18
N GLY A 256 9.36 -1.71 -2.09
CA GLY A 256 10.16 -1.70 -0.88
C GLY A 256 9.54 -2.55 0.22
N HIS A 257 10.03 -2.43 1.45
CA HIS A 257 9.45 -3.17 2.58
C HIS A 257 8.76 -2.28 3.61
N TYR A 258 8.85 -0.96 3.47
CA TYR A 258 8.04 -0.01 4.23
C TYR A 258 7.71 1.21 3.36
N GLY A 259 6.45 1.62 3.36
CA GLY A 259 5.98 2.77 2.58
C GLY A 259 4.91 3.55 3.31
N GLU A 260 4.91 4.87 3.11
CA GLU A 260 3.94 5.81 3.65
C GLU A 260 3.44 6.75 2.55
N VAL A 261 2.18 7.12 2.62
CA VAL A 261 1.55 8.09 1.71
C VAL A 261 0.85 9.16 2.55
N PHE A 262 1.18 10.41 2.26
CA PHE A 262 0.61 11.61 2.88
C PHE A 262 -0.13 12.39 1.80
N LYS A 263 -1.45 12.34 1.78
CA LYS A 263 -2.27 13.02 0.76
C LYS A 263 -2.13 14.53 0.84
N ALA A 264 -2.21 15.11 2.05
CA ALA A 264 -2.08 16.55 2.27
C ALA A 264 -0.77 17.15 1.73
N LYS A 265 0.27 16.33 1.54
CA LYS A 265 1.58 16.73 1.01
C LYS A 265 1.85 16.21 -0.39
N ASP A 266 0.89 15.57 -1.03
CA ASP A 266 1.07 14.84 -2.29
C ASP A 266 2.34 13.99 -2.31
N SER A 267 2.70 13.35 -1.18
CA SER A 267 3.96 12.65 -1.04
C SER A 267 3.80 11.18 -0.70
N ALA A 268 4.74 10.38 -1.21
CA ALA A 268 4.93 8.98 -0.84
C ALA A 268 6.41 8.75 -0.50
N ILE A 269 6.68 8.07 0.61
CA ILE A 269 8.02 7.73 1.07
C ILE A 269 8.13 6.22 1.09
N ILE A 270 9.20 5.67 0.52
CA ILE A 270 9.48 4.24 0.54
C ILE A 270 10.90 4.01 0.99
N THR A 271 11.06 3.05 1.88
CA THR A 271 12.34 2.64 2.46
C THR A 271 12.45 1.12 2.53
N LYS A 272 13.59 0.65 3.01
CA LYS A 272 13.86 -0.77 3.18
C LYS A 272 13.86 -1.51 1.84
N ARG A 273 15.01 -1.43 1.16
CA ARG A 273 15.22 -1.98 -0.18
C ARG A 273 14.31 -1.31 -1.21
N ALA A 274 14.25 0.02 -1.17
CA ALA A 274 13.40 0.79 -2.07
C ALA A 274 13.95 0.78 -3.49
N VAL A 275 13.10 0.53 -4.48
CA VAL A 275 13.41 0.63 -5.91
C VAL A 275 12.23 1.19 -6.68
N ALA A 276 12.48 2.20 -7.51
CA ALA A 276 11.50 2.76 -8.44
C ALA A 276 11.74 2.19 -9.84
N LEU A 277 10.66 1.84 -10.51
CA LEU A 277 10.61 1.44 -11.89
C LEU A 277 9.82 2.49 -12.68
N ASN A 278 10.48 3.15 -13.63
CA ASN A 278 9.84 4.03 -14.61
C ASN A 278 9.98 3.39 -15.99
N ILE A 279 8.87 3.25 -16.70
CA ILE A 279 8.87 2.76 -18.07
C ILE A 279 9.00 3.98 -18.99
N ILE A 280 10.08 4.06 -19.73
CA ILE A 280 10.39 5.11 -20.69
C ILE A 280 10.47 4.47 -22.08
N GLU A 281 9.46 4.71 -22.91
CA GLU A 281 9.31 4.04 -24.23
C GLU A 281 9.32 2.51 -24.11
N ASN A 282 10.32 1.87 -24.71
CA ASN A 282 10.51 0.41 -24.71
C ASN A 282 11.57 -0.06 -23.72
N ASP A 283 12.08 0.82 -22.87
CA ASP A 283 13.13 0.52 -21.90
C ASP A 283 12.67 0.86 -20.46
N SER A 284 13.33 0.26 -19.50
CA SER A 284 13.03 0.40 -18.08
C SER A 284 14.16 1.09 -17.33
N LEU A 285 13.85 2.19 -16.67
CA LEU A 285 14.76 2.84 -15.73
C LEU A 285 14.47 2.37 -14.31
N PHE A 286 15.42 1.67 -13.72
CA PHE A 286 15.39 1.24 -12.32
C PHE A 286 16.25 2.17 -11.47
N ILE A 287 15.68 2.69 -10.38
CA ILE A 287 16.37 3.58 -9.45
C ILE A 287 16.24 3.02 -8.04
N HIS A 288 17.36 2.68 -7.42
CA HIS A 288 17.46 2.26 -6.03
C HIS A 288 18.03 3.39 -5.17
N ALA A 289 17.59 3.48 -3.91
CA ALA A 289 18.17 4.30 -2.85
C ALA A 289 17.77 3.76 -1.47
N ASP A 290 18.47 4.13 -0.41
CA ASP A 290 18.03 3.84 0.97
C ASP A 290 16.62 4.40 1.24
N THR A 291 16.31 5.57 0.67
CA THR A 291 15.01 6.24 0.75
C THR A 291 14.61 6.84 -0.59
N LEU A 292 13.43 6.48 -1.08
CA LEU A 292 12.80 7.10 -2.24
C LEU A 292 11.60 7.93 -1.78
N ILE A 293 11.50 9.16 -2.29
CA ILE A 293 10.40 10.09 -2.00
C ILE A 293 9.80 10.58 -3.30
N ALA A 294 8.55 10.22 -3.56
CA ALA A 294 7.76 10.77 -4.66
C ALA A 294 6.91 11.94 -4.14
N THR A 295 7.02 13.11 -4.75
CA THR A 295 6.30 14.34 -4.36
C THR A 295 5.67 15.03 -5.56
N GLY A 296 4.73 15.93 -5.29
CA GLY A 296 4.07 16.78 -6.27
C GLY A 296 2.70 16.27 -6.70
N PRO A 297 1.86 17.17 -7.26
CA PRO A 297 0.54 16.83 -7.76
C PRO A 297 0.62 15.83 -8.93
N GLN A 298 -0.52 15.28 -9.31
CA GLN A 298 -0.57 14.17 -10.28
C GLN A 298 0.09 14.48 -11.62
N ASP A 299 0.03 15.74 -12.05
CA ASP A 299 0.59 16.22 -13.31
C ASP A 299 2.02 16.77 -13.21
N LYS A 300 2.60 16.88 -12.01
CA LYS A 300 3.95 17.41 -11.75
C LYS A 300 4.66 16.61 -10.68
N ARG A 301 4.90 15.34 -10.93
CA ARG A 301 5.57 14.46 -9.97
C ARG A 301 7.08 14.48 -10.12
N PHE A 302 7.74 14.45 -8.96
CA PHE A 302 9.18 14.33 -8.82
C PHE A 302 9.50 13.11 -7.98
N LEU A 303 10.57 12.41 -8.35
CA LEU A 303 11.16 11.36 -7.53
C LEU A 303 12.52 11.83 -7.01
N ARG A 304 12.74 11.66 -5.71
CA ARG A 304 14.04 11.91 -5.07
C ARG A 304 14.55 10.64 -4.44
N GLY A 305 15.81 10.32 -4.72
CA GLY A 305 16.57 9.26 -4.06
C GLY A 305 17.58 9.85 -3.09
N PHE A 306 17.68 9.27 -1.90
CA PHE A 306 18.63 9.71 -0.87
C PHE A 306 19.42 8.53 -0.33
N TYR A 307 20.75 8.70 -0.28
CA TYR A 307 21.75 7.75 0.16
C TYR A 307 21.86 6.49 -0.70
N ASP A 308 23.11 6.17 -1.06
CA ASP A 308 23.48 5.02 -1.89
C ASP A 308 22.60 4.85 -3.14
N VAL A 309 22.39 5.96 -3.87
CA VAL A 309 21.59 5.94 -5.09
C VAL A 309 22.32 5.19 -6.16
N ARG A 310 21.65 4.24 -6.80
CA ARG A 310 22.11 3.50 -7.98
C ARG A 310 20.97 3.42 -8.97
N PHE A 311 21.31 3.56 -10.24
CA PHE A 311 20.30 3.35 -11.28
C PHE A 311 20.86 2.53 -12.44
N PHE A 312 19.96 1.85 -13.10
CA PHE A 312 20.22 1.00 -14.24
C PHE A 312 19.20 1.27 -15.34
N LYS A 313 19.69 1.53 -16.54
CA LYS A 313 19.00 1.51 -17.81
C LYS A 313 19.94 0.82 -18.82
N SER A 314 19.43 0.24 -19.89
CA SER A 314 20.25 -0.59 -20.80
C SER A 314 21.51 0.13 -21.31
N ASP A 315 21.38 1.41 -21.68
CA ASP A 315 22.41 2.25 -22.30
C ASP A 315 23.20 3.09 -21.28
N VAL A 316 22.68 3.34 -20.09
CA VAL A 316 23.32 4.17 -19.07
C VAL A 316 23.12 3.62 -17.67
N LYS A 317 24.17 3.65 -16.86
CA LYS A 317 24.14 3.27 -15.44
C LYS A 317 24.73 4.40 -14.63
N GLY A 318 24.40 4.48 -13.36
CA GLY A 318 24.98 5.52 -12.52
C GLY A 318 24.84 5.27 -11.02
N ARG A 319 25.63 6.04 -10.28
CA ARG A 319 25.63 6.06 -8.82
C ARG A 319 25.87 7.47 -8.30
N SER A 320 25.22 7.81 -7.17
CA SER A 320 25.41 9.10 -6.48
C SER A 320 24.95 9.02 -5.04
N ASP A 321 25.21 10.06 -4.26
CA ASP A 321 24.64 10.23 -2.91
C ASP A 321 23.15 10.58 -2.96
N SER A 322 22.73 11.32 -3.98
CA SER A 322 21.37 11.82 -4.16
C SER A 322 20.98 11.91 -5.63
N LEU A 323 19.72 11.65 -5.92
CA LEU A 323 19.14 11.76 -7.26
C LEU A 323 17.84 12.56 -7.21
N PHE A 324 17.63 13.40 -8.21
CA PHE A 324 16.36 14.03 -8.51
C PHE A 324 15.92 13.63 -9.92
N LEU A 325 14.69 13.16 -10.06
CA LEU A 325 14.07 12.83 -11.35
C LEU A 325 12.78 13.63 -11.49
N ASN A 326 12.69 14.41 -12.56
CA ASN A 326 11.44 14.99 -13.01
C ASN A 326 10.68 13.95 -13.86
N GLN A 327 9.61 13.39 -13.34
CA GLN A 327 8.85 12.34 -14.05
C GLN A 327 8.12 12.83 -15.32
N GLN A 328 7.91 14.14 -15.45
CA GLN A 328 7.29 14.71 -16.65
C GLN A 328 8.26 14.84 -17.80
N THR A 329 9.41 15.44 -17.55
CA THR A 329 10.43 15.62 -18.58
C THR A 329 11.29 14.38 -18.76
N GLY A 330 11.56 13.64 -17.70
CA GLY A 330 12.51 12.53 -17.66
C GLY A 330 13.91 12.98 -17.21
N ASP A 331 14.13 14.27 -16.95
CA ASP A 331 15.42 14.80 -16.54
C ASP A 331 15.87 14.24 -15.21
N ILE A 332 17.16 13.87 -15.16
CA ILE A 332 17.82 13.33 -13.97
C ILE A 332 18.95 14.27 -13.56
N GLU A 333 19.03 14.55 -12.27
CA GLU A 333 20.13 15.24 -11.63
C GLU A 333 20.77 14.34 -10.57
N LEU A 334 22.07 14.13 -10.65
CA LEU A 334 22.88 13.39 -9.68
C LEU A 334 23.72 14.37 -8.89
N ILE A 335 23.63 14.28 -7.57
CA ILE A 335 24.25 15.26 -6.69
C ILE A 335 25.08 14.57 -5.60
N LYS A 336 26.24 15.13 -5.32
CA LYS A 336 27.07 14.81 -4.17
C LYS A 336 26.53 15.51 -2.92
N ARG A 337 26.21 14.75 -1.89
CA ARG A 337 25.79 15.29 -0.60
C ARG A 337 26.93 16.04 0.07
N PRO A 338 26.70 17.23 0.66
CA PRO A 338 27.70 17.89 1.50
C PRO A 338 28.16 16.98 2.64
N LEU A 339 29.45 16.97 2.91
CA LEU A 339 30.03 16.25 4.05
C LEU A 339 29.72 16.97 5.36
N SER A 340 29.37 16.23 6.39
CA SER A 340 29.32 16.74 7.75
C SER A 340 30.72 17.10 8.26
N LYS A 341 30.81 17.94 9.28
CA LYS A 341 32.10 18.31 9.90
C LYS A 341 32.92 17.10 10.36
N LYS A 342 32.25 16.04 10.83
CA LYS A 342 32.89 14.79 11.25
C LYS A 342 33.44 14.01 10.06
N GLU A 343 32.69 13.90 8.97
CA GLU A 343 33.09 13.20 7.75
C GLU A 343 34.27 13.93 7.08
N LEU A 344 34.27 15.26 7.08
CA LEU A 344 35.39 16.06 6.53
C LEU A 344 36.73 15.75 7.22
N GLN A 345 36.70 15.38 8.50
CA GLN A 345 37.91 15.04 9.28
C GLN A 345 38.34 13.58 9.09
N LEU A 346 37.42 12.68 8.73
CA LEU A 346 37.67 11.24 8.63
C LEU A 346 38.01 10.80 7.21
N PHE A 347 37.48 11.48 6.18
CA PHE A 347 37.61 11.06 4.81
C PHE A 347 38.89 11.55 4.17
N THR A 348 39.61 10.63 3.51
CA THR A 348 40.74 10.96 2.64
C THR A 348 40.26 11.67 1.36
N GLU A 349 41.15 12.22 0.57
CA GLU A 349 40.79 12.79 -0.75
C GLU A 349 40.27 11.70 -1.69
N GLU A 350 40.78 10.48 -1.60
CA GLU A 350 40.25 9.34 -2.37
C GLU A 350 38.82 8.99 -1.96
N ASP A 351 38.50 8.97 -0.66
CA ASP A 351 37.14 8.74 -0.18
C ASP A 351 36.18 9.84 -0.66
N LYS A 352 36.62 11.09 -0.69
CA LYS A 352 35.85 12.20 -1.23
C LYS A 352 35.59 12.06 -2.74
N ASN A 353 36.59 11.64 -3.50
CA ASN A 353 36.46 11.41 -4.95
C ASN A 353 35.56 10.22 -5.27
N LYS A 354 35.60 9.14 -4.48
CA LYS A 354 34.70 7.99 -4.61
C LYS A 354 33.23 8.35 -4.40
N ARG A 355 32.92 9.46 -3.78
CA ARG A 355 31.55 9.97 -3.59
C ARG A 355 31.04 10.83 -4.75
N ASN A 356 31.91 11.19 -5.70
CA ASN A 356 31.47 11.93 -6.87
C ASN A 356 30.39 11.13 -7.62
N PRO A 357 29.31 11.77 -8.05
CA PRO A 357 28.37 11.19 -8.99
C PRO A 357 29.12 10.57 -10.17
N ILE A 358 28.67 9.42 -10.60
CA ILE A 358 29.30 8.67 -11.70
C ILE A 358 28.23 8.15 -12.65
N LEU A 359 28.54 8.24 -13.94
CA LEU A 359 27.83 7.60 -15.04
C LEU A 359 28.76 6.63 -15.77
N TRP A 360 28.18 5.58 -16.31
CA TRP A 360 28.81 4.67 -17.25
C TRP A 360 28.02 4.62 -18.55
N PHE A 361 28.65 5.00 -19.64
CA PHE A 361 28.18 4.84 -21.02
C PHE A 361 29.15 3.93 -21.74
N GLY A 362 28.71 2.75 -22.23
CA GLY A 362 29.61 1.77 -22.80
C GLY A 362 30.74 1.42 -21.83
N GLU A 363 31.98 1.59 -22.27
CA GLU A 363 33.19 1.38 -21.46
C GLU A 363 33.72 2.67 -20.81
N SER A 364 33.11 3.80 -21.12
CA SER A 364 33.51 5.10 -20.56
C SER A 364 32.85 5.35 -19.19
N GLN A 365 33.66 5.83 -18.26
CA GLN A 365 33.26 6.31 -16.92
C GLN A 365 33.33 7.83 -16.87
N MET A 366 32.26 8.48 -16.42
CA MET A 366 32.18 9.94 -16.31
C MET A 366 31.83 10.36 -14.89
N THR A 367 32.59 11.28 -14.31
CA THR A 367 32.39 11.76 -12.91
C THR A 367 32.43 13.27 -12.82
N GLY A 368 31.88 13.85 -11.76
CA GLY A 368 31.91 15.28 -11.44
C GLY A 368 31.22 15.58 -10.11
N ASP A 369 31.10 16.86 -9.75
CA ASP A 369 30.37 17.24 -8.53
C ASP A 369 28.85 17.18 -8.69
N GLN A 370 28.36 17.51 -9.91
CA GLN A 370 26.96 17.42 -10.32
C GLN A 370 26.87 16.89 -11.75
N ILE A 371 25.91 16.03 -12.02
CA ILE A 371 25.65 15.48 -13.35
C ILE A 371 24.16 15.67 -13.69
N PHE A 372 23.89 16.24 -14.86
CA PHE A 372 22.55 16.42 -15.40
C PHE A 372 22.40 15.59 -16.67
N LEU A 373 21.41 14.73 -16.70
CA LEU A 373 20.91 14.06 -17.89
C LEU A 373 19.61 14.72 -18.28
N LEU A 374 19.58 15.41 -19.40
CA LEU A 374 18.41 16.10 -19.92
C LEU A 374 17.78 15.27 -21.04
N THR A 375 16.48 15.37 -21.19
CA THR A 375 15.72 14.56 -22.14
C THR A 375 14.88 15.44 -23.05
N GLU A 376 14.61 14.97 -24.25
CA GLU A 376 13.64 15.59 -25.13
C GLU A 376 12.22 15.43 -24.54
N LEU A 377 11.49 16.53 -24.41
CA LEU A 377 10.19 16.58 -23.73
C LEU A 377 9.15 15.60 -24.30
N LYS A 378 9.14 15.37 -25.61
CA LYS A 378 8.15 14.51 -26.27
C LYS A 378 8.48 13.03 -26.21
N THR A 379 9.72 12.67 -26.49
CA THR A 379 10.17 11.28 -26.62
C THR A 379 10.75 10.72 -25.34
N LYS A 380 11.15 11.60 -24.39
CA LYS A 380 11.89 11.23 -23.18
C LYS A 380 13.26 10.57 -23.45
N LYS A 381 13.75 10.63 -24.69
CA LYS A 381 15.10 10.20 -25.03
C LYS A 381 16.13 11.16 -24.47
N LEU A 382 17.32 10.66 -24.15
CA LEU A 382 18.43 11.51 -23.76
C LEU A 382 18.76 12.47 -24.90
N ASP A 383 18.85 13.75 -24.56
CA ASP A 383 19.15 14.88 -25.45
C ASP A 383 20.52 15.46 -25.14
N SER A 384 20.80 15.73 -23.86
CA SER A 384 22.06 16.30 -23.47
C SER A 384 22.54 15.82 -22.09
N LEU A 385 23.86 15.87 -21.91
CA LEU A 385 24.60 15.58 -20.69
C LEU A 385 25.35 16.83 -20.26
N LYS A 386 25.30 17.17 -18.98
CA LYS A 386 26.13 18.22 -18.42
C LYS A 386 26.76 17.77 -17.12
N ILE A 387 28.09 17.91 -17.01
CA ILE A 387 28.84 17.60 -15.80
C ILE A 387 29.53 18.88 -15.32
N ILE A 388 29.25 19.26 -14.08
CA ILE A 388 29.75 20.48 -13.47
C ILE A 388 30.68 20.13 -12.32
N GLY A 389 31.84 20.81 -12.30
CA GLY A 389 32.83 20.68 -11.25
C GLY A 389 33.64 19.39 -11.37
N ASP A 390 34.93 19.54 -11.58
CA ASP A 390 35.91 18.44 -11.67
C ASP A 390 35.46 17.31 -12.63
N ALA A 391 34.92 17.71 -13.82
CA ALA A 391 34.43 16.79 -14.82
C ALA A 391 35.57 15.90 -15.32
N PHE A 392 35.36 14.57 -15.28
CA PHE A 392 36.42 13.60 -15.61
C PHE A 392 35.82 12.44 -16.39
N ILE A 393 36.37 12.19 -17.59
CA ILE A 393 36.10 11.02 -18.41
C ILE A 393 37.29 10.07 -18.28
N ILE A 394 37.04 8.80 -18.04
CA ILE A 394 38.01 7.73 -18.02
C ILE A 394 37.47 6.60 -18.89
N GLU A 395 38.27 6.12 -19.83
CA GLU A 395 37.97 5.00 -20.68
C GLU A 395 39.15 4.03 -20.68
N LYS A 396 38.87 2.74 -20.53
CA LYS A 396 39.95 1.74 -20.62
C LYS A 396 40.45 1.67 -22.04
N ASP A 397 41.76 1.66 -22.20
CA ASP A 397 42.38 1.42 -23.52
C ASP A 397 41.95 0.04 -24.05
N SER A 398 41.27 0.04 -25.19
CA SER A 398 40.73 -1.17 -25.83
C SER A 398 41.76 -1.94 -26.65
N VAL A 399 42.88 -1.30 -27.00
CA VAL A 399 43.92 -1.88 -27.85
C VAL A 399 45.02 -2.52 -27.00
N GLY A 400 45.65 -1.74 -26.10
CA GLY A 400 46.80 -2.20 -25.32
C GLY A 400 46.45 -2.90 -24.00
N ASN A 401 45.21 -2.86 -23.56
CA ASN A 401 44.63 -3.49 -22.34
C ASN A 401 45.10 -2.96 -20.96
N ASP A 402 46.20 -2.22 -20.87
CA ASP A 402 46.79 -1.78 -19.57
C ASP A 402 46.70 -0.27 -19.34
N GLY A 403 46.25 0.51 -20.32
CA GLY A 403 46.15 1.95 -20.28
C GLY A 403 44.73 2.47 -20.00
N PHE A 404 44.65 3.80 -19.79
CA PHE A 404 43.38 4.52 -19.67
C PHE A 404 43.48 5.86 -20.40
N ASN A 405 42.59 6.06 -21.35
CA ASN A 405 42.33 7.38 -21.91
C ASN A 405 41.62 8.25 -20.87
N GLN A 406 42.10 9.46 -20.68
CA GLN A 406 41.64 10.33 -19.59
C GLN A 406 41.48 11.76 -20.09
N ILE A 407 40.30 12.35 -19.81
CA ILE A 407 40.01 13.74 -20.16
C ILE A 407 39.40 14.41 -18.92
N LYS A 408 39.99 15.50 -18.47
CA LYS A 408 39.55 16.21 -17.29
C LYS A 408 39.39 17.70 -17.57
N GLY A 409 38.33 18.32 -16.98
CA GLY A 409 38.08 19.77 -17.09
C GLY A 409 37.16 20.28 -16.01
N GLY A 410 36.82 21.56 -16.05
CA GLY A 410 35.90 22.16 -15.08
C GLY A 410 34.43 21.99 -15.42
N LEU A 411 34.12 21.77 -16.70
CA LEU A 411 32.77 21.60 -17.23
C LEU A 411 32.81 20.66 -18.43
N LEU A 412 31.83 19.78 -18.55
CA LEU A 412 31.59 18.95 -19.71
C LEU A 412 30.14 19.15 -20.17
N ASN A 413 29.96 19.35 -21.47
CA ASN A 413 28.69 19.32 -22.16
C ASN A 413 28.73 18.18 -23.20
N GLY A 414 27.68 17.37 -23.27
CA GLY A 414 27.57 16.29 -24.24
C GLY A 414 26.20 16.29 -24.91
N ASP A 415 26.16 16.01 -26.20
CA ASP A 415 24.94 15.95 -26.99
C ASP A 415 24.68 14.52 -27.45
N PHE A 416 23.39 14.12 -27.41
CA PHE A 416 22.96 12.79 -27.85
C PHE A 416 22.25 12.87 -29.21
N ILE A 417 22.57 11.93 -30.08
CA ILE A 417 21.85 11.68 -31.33
C ILE A 417 21.32 10.24 -31.28
N ASP A 418 19.99 10.10 -31.43
CA ASP A 418 19.30 8.81 -31.35
C ASP A 418 19.62 8.00 -30.06
N GLY A 419 19.80 8.71 -28.93
CA GLY A 419 20.09 8.14 -27.62
C GLY A 419 21.54 7.67 -27.45
N LYS A 420 22.43 7.97 -28.40
CA LYS A 420 23.88 7.73 -28.31
C LYS A 420 24.60 9.04 -28.11
N LEU A 421 25.59 9.06 -27.22
CA LEU A 421 26.46 10.20 -27.02
C LEU A 421 27.30 10.43 -28.31
N ASN A 422 27.23 11.63 -28.87
CA ASN A 422 27.80 11.96 -30.16
C ASN A 422 28.93 13.00 -30.06
N ASN A 423 28.66 14.15 -29.44
CA ASN A 423 29.66 15.20 -29.24
C ASN A 423 29.87 15.45 -27.76
N ILE A 424 31.10 15.73 -27.36
CA ILE A 424 31.44 16.14 -26.00
C ILE A 424 32.37 17.35 -26.11
N GLU A 425 32.00 18.43 -25.43
CA GLU A 425 32.83 19.60 -25.23
C GLU A 425 33.35 19.60 -23.78
N VAL A 426 34.65 19.75 -23.58
CA VAL A 426 35.25 19.87 -22.24
C VAL A 426 35.95 21.23 -22.14
N ILE A 427 35.62 21.98 -21.05
CA ILE A 427 36.03 23.37 -20.92
C ILE A 427 36.68 23.60 -19.54
N LYS A 428 37.57 24.57 -19.47
CA LYS A 428 38.29 25.07 -18.27
C LYS A 428 39.38 24.11 -17.79
N ASN A 429 40.61 24.49 -18.05
CA ASN A 429 41.83 23.79 -17.64
C ASN A 429 41.80 22.32 -18.05
N THR A 430 41.54 22.09 -19.29
CA THR A 430 41.38 20.75 -19.85
C THR A 430 42.73 20.04 -19.92
N GLN A 431 42.78 18.80 -19.42
CA GLN A 431 43.94 17.93 -19.41
C GLN A 431 43.57 16.61 -20.04
N VAL A 432 44.48 16.08 -20.85
CA VAL A 432 44.27 14.83 -21.58
C VAL A 432 45.46 13.91 -21.39
N ILE A 433 45.18 12.63 -21.24
CA ILE A 433 46.11 11.52 -21.47
C ILE A 433 45.41 10.60 -22.45
N TYR A 434 46.07 10.37 -23.60
CA TYR A 434 45.50 9.52 -24.66
C TYR A 434 46.55 8.60 -25.27
N TYR A 435 46.22 7.33 -25.41
CA TYR A 435 47.09 6.31 -26.00
C TYR A 435 46.90 6.30 -27.51
N LEU A 436 47.98 6.60 -28.26
CA LEU A 436 47.98 6.71 -29.71
C LEU A 436 48.52 5.44 -30.32
N TYR A 437 47.78 4.85 -31.23
CA TYR A 437 48.15 3.64 -31.96
C TYR A 437 48.30 3.89 -33.45
N SER A 438 49.12 3.09 -34.11
CA SER A 438 49.26 3.07 -35.55
C SER A 438 48.02 2.44 -36.19
N ASP A 439 47.52 3.03 -37.29
CA ASP A 439 46.39 2.51 -38.05
C ASP A 439 46.72 1.19 -38.79
N ASP A 440 48.00 0.93 -39.08
CA ASP A 440 48.41 -0.20 -39.92
C ASP A 440 48.53 -1.51 -39.13
N ASP A 441 49.08 -1.47 -37.92
CA ASP A 441 49.46 -2.65 -37.13
C ASP A 441 49.00 -2.64 -35.67
N ASN A 442 48.30 -1.58 -35.25
CA ASN A 442 47.90 -1.35 -33.86
C ASN A 442 49.09 -1.32 -32.87
N GLU A 443 50.30 -0.94 -33.33
CA GLU A 443 51.41 -0.70 -32.41
C GLU A 443 51.26 0.63 -31.71
N LEU A 444 51.60 0.69 -30.41
CA LEU A 444 51.54 1.92 -29.61
C LEU A 444 52.60 2.90 -30.08
N ILE A 445 52.17 4.02 -30.65
CA ILE A 445 53.04 5.12 -31.06
C ILE A 445 53.58 5.86 -29.84
N GLY A 446 52.71 6.08 -28.84
CA GLY A 446 53.05 6.78 -27.61
C GLY A 446 51.83 7.27 -26.86
N ILE A 447 52.07 7.95 -25.75
CA ILE A 447 51.06 8.49 -24.85
C ILE A 447 51.07 10.01 -24.98
N ASP A 448 49.95 10.57 -25.49
CA ASP A 448 49.77 12.03 -25.56
C ASP A 448 49.40 12.59 -24.18
N LYS A 449 50.10 13.63 -23.78
CA LYS A 449 49.79 14.45 -22.60
C LYS A 449 49.58 15.87 -23.06
N THR A 450 48.33 16.29 -23.17
CA THR A 450 47.96 17.63 -23.63
C THR A 450 47.21 18.42 -22.58
N ILE A 451 47.53 19.71 -22.45
CA ILE A 451 46.81 20.69 -21.65
C ILE A 451 46.30 21.79 -22.57
N CYS A 452 45.04 22.16 -22.46
CA CYS A 452 44.42 23.19 -23.28
C CYS A 452 43.31 23.91 -22.48
N SER A 453 42.72 24.95 -23.06
CA SER A 453 41.57 25.64 -22.43
C SER A 453 40.25 24.87 -22.62
N SER A 454 40.06 24.27 -23.81
CA SER A 454 38.92 23.44 -24.13
C SER A 454 39.27 22.44 -25.26
N LEU A 455 38.43 21.42 -25.35
CA LEU A 455 38.46 20.45 -26.47
C LEU A 455 37.04 20.06 -26.86
N ASP A 456 36.88 19.68 -28.12
CA ASP A 456 35.74 18.95 -28.64
C ASP A 456 36.14 17.53 -28.98
N MET A 457 35.23 16.60 -28.69
CA MET A 457 35.41 15.19 -28.95
C MET A 457 34.21 14.62 -29.68
N VAL A 458 34.44 13.87 -30.74
CA VAL A 458 33.38 13.15 -31.46
C VAL A 458 33.40 11.69 -31.03
N MET A 459 32.24 11.18 -30.71
CA MET A 459 32.02 9.77 -30.33
C MET A 459 31.36 9.02 -31.48
N VAL A 460 31.90 7.85 -31.82
CA VAL A 460 31.28 6.93 -32.78
C VAL A 460 31.10 5.58 -32.10
N ASN A 461 29.87 5.09 -32.06
CA ASN A 461 29.53 3.83 -31.37
C ASN A 461 29.93 3.77 -29.88
N ASN A 462 29.95 4.91 -29.20
CA ASN A 462 30.40 5.13 -27.83
C ASN A 462 31.92 5.00 -27.61
N GLU A 463 32.73 5.11 -28.67
CA GLU A 463 34.18 5.19 -28.63
C GLU A 463 34.64 6.55 -29.14
N ILE A 464 35.77 7.05 -28.65
CA ILE A 464 36.35 8.32 -29.08
C ILE A 464 36.88 8.17 -30.49
N SER A 465 36.37 8.97 -31.45
CA SER A 465 36.81 8.98 -32.84
C SER A 465 37.79 10.12 -33.13
N ASP A 466 37.43 11.33 -32.69
CA ASP A 466 38.21 12.52 -32.99
C ASP A 466 38.28 13.43 -31.76
N ILE A 467 39.44 14.06 -31.56
CA ILE A 467 39.65 15.08 -30.52
C ILE A 467 40.24 16.33 -31.14
N THR A 468 39.57 17.46 -30.96
CA THR A 468 40.07 18.77 -31.43
C THR A 468 40.37 19.66 -30.22
N PHE A 469 41.61 20.12 -30.13
CA PHE A 469 42.07 20.98 -29.03
C PHE A 469 41.97 22.46 -29.43
N TYR A 470 41.50 23.33 -28.50
CA TYR A 470 41.36 24.74 -28.72
C TYR A 470 42.15 25.57 -27.69
N THR A 471 42.57 26.76 -28.14
CA THR A 471 43.21 27.82 -27.36
C THR A 471 44.51 27.37 -26.70
N ASN A 472 45.59 27.49 -27.47
CA ASN A 472 46.98 27.23 -27.10
C ASN A 472 47.20 25.82 -26.52
N PRO A 473 46.89 24.76 -27.25
CA PRO A 473 47.22 23.41 -26.78
C PRO A 473 48.75 23.27 -26.59
N ASN A 474 49.11 22.74 -25.43
CA ASN A 474 50.49 22.39 -25.14
C ASN A 474 50.52 20.89 -24.82
N GLY A 475 50.95 20.10 -25.77
CA GLY A 475 50.96 18.64 -25.69
C GLY A 475 52.30 18.08 -26.14
N GLU A 476 52.62 16.91 -25.61
CA GLU A 476 53.79 16.13 -25.97
C GLU A 476 53.44 14.64 -25.99
N VAL A 477 53.91 13.92 -27.01
CA VAL A 477 53.75 12.49 -27.13
C VAL A 477 55.00 11.79 -26.59
N PHE A 478 54.81 11.02 -25.55
CA PHE A 478 55.89 10.28 -24.90
C PHE A 478 55.88 8.81 -25.34
N PRO A 479 57.06 8.26 -25.74
CA PRO A 479 57.21 6.81 -25.81
C PRO A 479 56.86 6.17 -24.46
N GLU A 480 56.22 5.01 -24.46
CA GLU A 480 55.73 4.37 -23.23
C GLU A 480 56.84 4.15 -22.19
N GLU A 481 58.04 3.83 -22.62
CA GLU A 481 59.19 3.60 -21.76
C GLU A 481 59.71 4.87 -21.07
N GLN A 482 59.33 6.05 -21.55
CA GLN A 482 59.82 7.33 -21.06
C GLN A 482 58.85 8.02 -20.07
N ILE A 483 57.69 7.43 -19.82
CA ILE A 483 56.71 7.99 -18.91
C ILE A 483 56.43 7.03 -17.74
N ASP A 484 56.68 7.50 -16.52
CA ASP A 484 56.41 6.71 -15.32
C ASP A 484 54.93 6.37 -15.18
N GLU A 485 54.61 5.21 -14.61
CA GLU A 485 53.23 4.72 -14.44
C GLU A 485 52.35 5.70 -13.66
N ASN A 486 52.91 6.40 -12.68
CA ASN A 486 52.21 7.43 -11.92
C ASN A 486 51.87 8.67 -12.75
N GLU A 487 52.65 8.99 -13.76
CA GLU A 487 52.43 10.11 -14.68
C GLU A 487 51.43 9.80 -15.78
N ARG A 488 51.11 8.52 -15.96
CA ARG A 488 50.01 8.06 -16.85
C ARG A 488 48.65 8.22 -16.25
N LYS A 489 48.51 8.86 -15.08
CA LYS A 489 47.24 9.10 -14.40
C LYS A 489 47.07 10.57 -14.04
N LEU A 490 46.00 11.20 -14.47
CA LEU A 490 45.67 12.56 -14.07
C LEU A 490 45.29 12.62 -12.58
N LYS A 491 45.54 13.75 -11.95
CA LYS A 491 45.20 13.96 -10.54
C LYS A 491 43.71 13.75 -10.31
N GLY A 492 43.36 12.85 -9.37
CA GLY A 492 41.98 12.45 -9.07
C GLY A 492 41.47 11.25 -9.84
N PHE A 493 42.34 10.55 -10.57
CA PHE A 493 42.01 9.31 -11.24
C PHE A 493 41.53 8.25 -10.25
N VAL A 494 40.32 7.72 -10.48
CA VAL A 494 39.75 6.57 -9.76
C VAL A 494 38.89 5.76 -10.72
N TRP A 495 39.35 4.56 -11.04
CA TRP A 495 38.58 3.61 -11.86
C TRP A 495 37.61 2.82 -10.98
N ARG A 496 36.30 2.85 -11.31
CA ARG A 496 35.21 2.32 -10.48
C ARG A 496 34.34 1.32 -11.22
N ASP A 497 34.89 0.58 -12.19
CA ASP A 497 34.12 -0.39 -12.97
C ASP A 497 33.49 -1.51 -12.13
N ASN A 498 34.13 -1.86 -11.00
CA ASN A 498 33.60 -2.83 -10.06
C ASN A 498 32.29 -2.35 -9.36
N GLU A 499 31.96 -1.08 -9.48
CA GLU A 499 30.71 -0.50 -8.95
C GLU A 499 29.61 -0.38 -10.02
N LYS A 500 29.93 -0.64 -11.31
CA LYS A 500 29.01 -0.57 -12.46
C LYS A 500 27.94 -1.66 -12.34
N PRO A 501 26.65 -1.33 -12.23
CA PRO A 501 25.58 -2.33 -12.19
C PRO A 501 25.53 -3.13 -13.50
N LYS A 502 25.49 -4.45 -13.42
CA LYS A 502 25.37 -5.35 -14.58
C LYS A 502 23.91 -5.50 -15.02
N ASP A 503 23.01 -5.57 -14.04
CA ASP A 503 21.58 -5.67 -14.24
C ASP A 503 20.82 -4.95 -13.10
N GLU A 504 19.49 -5.01 -13.12
CA GLU A 504 18.64 -4.41 -12.10
C GLU A 504 18.79 -5.03 -10.69
N ASN A 505 19.32 -6.23 -10.57
CA ASN A 505 19.53 -6.90 -9.28
C ASN A 505 20.82 -6.43 -8.59
N ASP A 506 21.80 -5.94 -9.36
CA ASP A 506 23.04 -5.38 -8.84
C ASP A 506 22.85 -3.99 -8.19
N LEU A 507 21.66 -3.42 -8.28
CA LEU A 507 21.35 -2.16 -7.60
C LEU A 507 21.35 -2.30 -6.07
N PHE A 508 21.18 -3.52 -5.54
CA PHE A 508 21.07 -3.77 -4.11
C PHE A 508 22.45 -4.04 -3.48
N SER A 509 22.74 -3.31 -2.40
CA SER A 509 23.92 -3.54 -1.59
C SER A 509 23.81 -4.83 -0.75
N GLU A 510 24.92 -5.30 -0.19
CA GLU A 510 24.89 -6.41 0.77
C GLU A 510 24.01 -6.13 2.00
N LYS A 511 23.90 -4.86 2.43
CA LYS A 511 22.98 -4.41 3.47
C LYS A 511 21.52 -4.66 3.07
N ASP A 512 21.16 -4.40 1.81
CA ASP A 512 19.81 -4.62 1.30
C ASP A 512 19.48 -6.10 1.13
N LYS A 513 20.45 -6.91 0.70
CA LYS A 513 20.28 -8.36 0.56
C LYS A 513 20.04 -9.05 1.91
N ASN A 514 20.69 -8.55 2.98
CA ASN A 514 20.60 -9.05 4.35
C ASN A 514 19.59 -8.30 5.21
N LEU A 515 18.66 -7.57 4.62
CA LEU A 515 17.67 -6.78 5.33
C LEU A 515 16.74 -7.64 6.19
N ILE A 516 16.65 -7.33 7.48
CA ILE A 516 15.61 -7.88 8.37
C ILE A 516 14.29 -7.16 8.06
N LEU A 517 13.29 -7.93 7.66
CA LEU A 517 11.97 -7.38 7.33
C LEU A 517 11.34 -6.69 8.54
N PRO A 518 10.69 -5.53 8.35
CA PRO A 518 9.93 -4.87 9.40
C PRO A 518 8.88 -5.78 10.01
N LYS A 519 8.73 -5.73 11.33
CA LYS A 519 7.63 -6.41 12.01
C LYS A 519 6.31 -5.76 11.60
N ILE A 520 5.32 -6.59 11.30
CA ILE A 520 3.96 -6.13 11.06
C ILE A 520 3.34 -5.79 12.40
N ASN A 521 3.17 -4.50 12.67
CA ASN A 521 2.42 -4.02 13.82
C ASN A 521 0.97 -3.83 13.36
N GLY A 522 0.10 -4.74 13.74
CA GLY A 522 -1.31 -4.69 13.37
C GLY A 522 -2.19 -5.15 14.51
N ILE A 523 -3.48 -4.87 14.41
CA ILE A 523 -4.46 -5.40 15.33
C ILE A 523 -4.62 -6.90 15.05
N GLU A 524 -4.53 -7.73 16.09
CA GLU A 524 -4.82 -9.15 15.95
C GLU A 524 -6.32 -9.29 15.61
N ILE A 525 -6.61 -9.84 14.44
CA ILE A 525 -7.96 -10.11 14.01
C ILE A 525 -8.36 -11.47 14.57
N PRO A 526 -9.39 -11.54 15.45
CA PRO A 526 -9.78 -12.77 16.09
C PRO A 526 -10.03 -13.91 15.10
N LYS A 527 -9.60 -15.11 15.43
CA LYS A 527 -10.00 -16.31 14.69
C LYS A 527 -11.48 -16.53 14.96
N THR A 528 -12.28 -16.56 13.91
CA THR A 528 -13.69 -16.90 14.06
C THR A 528 -13.84 -18.40 13.96
N PHE A 529 -14.26 -19.04 15.05
CA PHE A 529 -14.75 -20.40 15.01
C PHE A 529 -16.16 -20.39 14.41
N PHE A 530 -16.39 -21.20 13.38
CA PHE A 530 -17.74 -21.52 12.93
C PHE A 530 -18.38 -22.39 14.01
N TYR A 531 -19.12 -21.80 14.94
CA TYR A 531 -20.18 -22.55 15.56
C TYR A 531 -21.30 -22.62 14.53
N GLU A 532 -21.37 -23.71 13.78
CA GLU A 532 -22.64 -24.17 13.27
C GLU A 532 -23.48 -24.44 14.51
N LEU A 533 -24.28 -23.46 14.91
CA LEU A 533 -25.38 -23.70 15.80
C LEU A 533 -26.30 -24.64 15.03
N GLY A 534 -26.13 -25.95 15.31
CA GLY A 534 -26.94 -26.99 14.73
C GLY A 534 -28.39 -26.82 15.20
N PHE A 535 -29.14 -26.02 14.46
CA PHE A 535 -30.59 -26.08 14.44
C PHE A 535 -30.96 -27.04 13.30
N ASN A 536 -30.63 -28.32 13.50
CA ASN A 536 -31.18 -29.39 12.69
C ASN A 536 -32.52 -29.83 13.30
N LYS A 537 -33.57 -29.62 12.52
CA LYS A 537 -34.94 -30.18 12.47
C LYS A 537 -35.92 -29.67 13.49
#